data_da4d8d11b54cce3a49db27b3bb4bb11b
#
_entry.id   da4d8d11b54cce3a49db27b3bb4bb11b
#
_cell.length_a   1.000
_cell.length_b   1.000
_cell.length_c   1.000
_cell.angle_alpha   90.00
_cell.angle_beta   90.00
_cell.angle_gamma   90.00
#
_symmetry.space_group_name_H-M   'P 1'
#
loop_
_entity.id
_entity.type
_entity.pdbx_description
1 polymer ?
#
loop_
_entity_poly.entity_id
_entity_poly.type
_entity_poly.pdbx_seq_one_letter_code
_entity_poly.pdbx_strand_id
1 'polypeptide(L)'
;AFNQRVYDPLLKRFGEKFSKAGQLTAQQYKKLDGAGTMIKNMRTSSMTSWILDWPFVLLFLVVLLYINWAASIITAIFMLIMYFLITWKRNVSMTQETQSNIEIFLNGLMTIVIMSVGATMIIAGTLDVGLLIGSNILAARALQGTSKYAKAIEFLKQRDQAVGEIVNYVQSK
;
A
#
# COMPACT_ATOMS: atom_id res chain seq x y z
N ALA A 1 -7.47 -2.91 20.52
CA ALA A 1 -8.45 -3.54 21.43
C ALA A 1 -9.63 -4.17 20.68
N PHE A 2 -10.21 -3.53 19.63
CA PHE A 2 -11.36 -4.06 18.88
C PHE A 2 -11.00 -5.32 18.07
N ASN A 3 -9.87 -5.35 17.40
CA ASN A 3 -9.38 -6.51 16.63
C ASN A 3 -9.17 -7.76 17.47
N GLN A 4 -8.72 -7.64 18.71
CA GLN A 4 -8.48 -8.79 19.58
C GLN A 4 -9.78 -9.49 20.00
N ARG A 5 -10.86 -8.74 20.27
CA ARG A 5 -12.14 -9.31 20.71
C ARG A 5 -12.87 -10.10 19.62
N VAL A 6 -12.66 -9.73 18.33
CA VAL A 6 -13.36 -10.38 17.22
C VAL A 6 -12.55 -11.54 16.63
N TYR A 7 -11.25 -11.39 16.49
CA TYR A 7 -10.41 -12.39 15.79
C TYR A 7 -9.90 -13.51 16.70
N ASP A 8 -9.65 -13.25 17.98
CA ASP A 8 -9.17 -14.31 18.90
C ASP A 8 -10.18 -15.48 19.07
N PRO A 9 -11.50 -15.24 19.26
CA PRO A 9 -12.46 -16.35 19.34
C PRO A 9 -12.64 -17.07 17.99
N LEU A 10 -12.52 -16.35 16.86
CA LEU A 10 -12.59 -16.93 15.52
C LEU A 10 -11.41 -17.84 15.24
N LEU A 11 -10.19 -17.40 15.53
CA LEU A 11 -8.96 -18.21 15.38
C LEU A 11 -8.94 -19.42 16.29
N LYS A 12 -9.48 -19.29 17.51
CA LYS A 12 -9.57 -20.42 18.46
C LYS A 12 -10.54 -21.47 17.96
N ARG A 13 -11.73 -21.09 17.52
CA ARG A 13 -12.73 -22.01 16.92
C ARG A 13 -12.24 -22.64 15.63
N PHE A 14 -11.53 -21.87 14.82
CA PHE A 14 -10.89 -22.36 13.60
C PHE A 14 -9.83 -23.41 13.92
N GLY A 15 -8.91 -23.15 14.86
CA GLY A 15 -7.87 -24.09 15.27
C GLY A 15 -8.43 -25.40 15.83
N GLU A 16 -9.50 -25.33 16.64
CA GLU A 16 -10.17 -26.50 17.19
C GLU A 16 -10.84 -27.36 16.10
N LYS A 17 -11.57 -26.73 15.16
CA LYS A 17 -12.21 -27.43 14.03
C LYS A 17 -11.18 -27.96 13.03
N PHE A 18 -10.12 -27.19 12.77
CA PHE A 18 -9.04 -27.56 11.85
C PHE A 18 -8.24 -28.76 12.36
N SER A 19 -7.97 -28.82 13.65
CA SER A 19 -7.31 -29.97 14.29
C SER A 19 -8.16 -31.26 14.27
N LYS A 20 -9.49 -31.13 14.27
CA LYS A 20 -10.42 -32.28 14.21
C LYS A 20 -10.76 -32.73 12.78
N ALA A 21 -10.38 -31.97 11.75
CA ALA A 21 -10.71 -32.25 10.35
C ALA A 21 -9.66 -33.17 9.71
N GLY A 22 -9.66 -34.44 10.04
CA GLY A 22 -8.75 -35.45 9.49
C GLY A 22 -8.90 -35.78 8.00
N GLN A 23 -9.71 -35.05 7.20
CA GLN A 23 -9.99 -35.33 5.78
C GLN A 23 -10.10 -34.07 4.93
N LEU A 24 -9.17 -33.13 5.06
CA LEU A 24 -9.08 -31.96 4.16
C LEU A 24 -8.24 -32.34 2.94
N THR A 25 -8.71 -31.97 1.74
CA THR A 25 -7.89 -32.03 0.53
C THR A 25 -6.67 -31.11 0.70
N ALA A 26 -5.49 -31.51 0.22
CA ALA A 26 -4.25 -30.77 0.36
C ALA A 26 -4.35 -29.29 -0.07
N GLN A 27 -5.19 -29.00 -1.07
CA GLN A 27 -5.46 -27.62 -1.52
C GLN A 27 -6.30 -26.81 -0.52
N GLN A 28 -7.29 -27.43 0.12
CA GLN A 28 -8.11 -26.79 1.15
C GLN A 28 -7.28 -26.53 2.41
N TYR A 29 -6.43 -27.47 2.78
CA TYR A 29 -5.49 -27.30 3.87
C TYR A 29 -4.57 -26.10 3.65
N LYS A 30 -3.94 -25.98 2.45
CA LYS A 30 -3.04 -24.89 2.11
C LYS A 30 -3.74 -23.53 2.10
N LYS A 31 -4.99 -23.45 1.62
CA LYS A 31 -5.78 -22.20 1.63
C LYS A 31 -6.14 -21.76 3.05
N LEU A 32 -6.62 -22.69 3.87
CA LEU A 32 -7.04 -22.39 5.23
C LEU A 32 -5.85 -22.07 6.15
N ASP A 33 -4.74 -22.76 5.99
CA ASP A 33 -3.50 -22.44 6.71
C ASP A 33 -2.95 -21.07 6.31
N GLY A 34 -2.98 -20.75 5.01
CA GLY A 34 -2.63 -19.43 4.49
C GLY A 34 -3.53 -18.33 5.05
N ALA A 35 -4.85 -18.56 5.13
CA ALA A 35 -5.80 -17.61 5.72
C ALA A 35 -5.56 -17.43 7.24
N GLY A 36 -5.30 -18.51 7.96
CA GLY A 36 -4.99 -18.48 9.39
C GLY A 36 -3.70 -17.75 9.71
N THR A 37 -2.62 -18.01 8.95
CA THR A 37 -1.33 -17.32 9.09
C THR A 37 -1.43 -15.85 8.72
N MET A 38 -2.23 -15.51 7.70
CA MET A 38 -2.49 -14.13 7.31
C MET A 38 -3.18 -13.36 8.43
N ILE A 39 -4.24 -13.89 9.04
CA ILE A 39 -4.93 -13.28 10.18
C ILE A 39 -4.01 -13.15 11.40
N LYS A 40 -3.16 -14.14 11.66
CA LYS A 40 -2.16 -14.09 12.73
C LYS A 40 -1.12 -12.98 12.50
N ASN A 41 -0.64 -12.84 11.27
CA ASN A 41 0.32 -11.79 10.89
C ASN A 41 -0.28 -10.38 10.96
N MET A 42 -1.60 -10.24 10.76
CA MET A 42 -2.30 -8.97 10.96
C MET A 42 -2.22 -8.46 12.39
N ARG A 43 -2.17 -9.34 13.35
CA ARG A 43 -2.04 -8.98 14.77
C ARG A 43 -0.69 -8.32 15.07
N THR A 44 0.35 -8.68 14.31
CA THR A 44 1.73 -8.21 14.53
C THR A 44 2.10 -7.04 13.62
N SER A 45 1.33 -6.82 12.54
CA SER A 45 1.64 -5.78 11.57
C SER A 45 1.24 -4.39 12.08
N SER A 46 2.17 -3.48 12.01
CA SER A 46 2.03 -2.04 12.28
C SER A 46 1.10 -1.35 11.26
N MET A 47 -0.13 -1.85 11.11
CA MET A 47 -1.11 -1.32 10.16
C MET A 47 -1.66 0.06 10.51
N THR A 48 -1.40 0.53 11.73
CA THR A 48 -1.89 1.85 12.17
C THR A 48 -1.07 2.98 11.54
N SER A 49 0.13 2.69 11.05
CA SER A 49 1.05 3.70 10.51
C SER A 49 0.52 4.37 9.23
N TRP A 50 -0.17 3.64 8.34
CA TRP A 50 -0.66 4.21 7.07
C TRP A 50 -1.80 5.22 7.26
N ILE A 51 -2.62 5.06 8.32
CA ILE A 51 -3.70 6.00 8.64
C ILE A 51 -3.12 7.36 9.06
N LEU A 52 -1.97 7.34 9.74
CA LEU A 52 -1.26 8.56 10.10
C LEU A 52 -0.53 9.18 8.89
N ASP A 53 -0.03 8.37 7.97
CA ASP A 53 0.73 8.87 6.81
C ASP A 53 -0.16 9.58 5.76
N TRP A 54 -1.45 9.23 5.66
CA TRP A 54 -2.38 9.81 4.69
C TRP A 54 -2.54 11.34 4.76
N PRO A 55 -2.77 11.96 5.93
CA PRO A 55 -2.86 13.42 6.00
C PRO A 55 -1.55 14.11 5.62
N PHE A 56 -0.40 13.47 5.85
CA PHE A 56 0.89 14.00 5.46
C PHE A 56 1.10 14.03 3.94
N VAL A 57 0.52 13.10 3.19
CA VAL A 57 0.58 13.12 1.71
C VAL A 57 -0.08 14.38 1.16
N LEU A 58 -1.27 14.73 1.67
CA LEU A 58 -1.95 15.96 1.29
C LEU A 58 -1.15 17.21 1.68
N LEU A 59 -0.59 17.20 2.90
CA LEU A 59 0.26 18.29 3.37
C LEU A 59 1.49 18.46 2.47
N PHE A 60 2.16 17.38 2.09
CA PHE A 60 3.31 17.44 1.18
C PHE A 60 2.91 18.01 -0.19
N LEU A 61 1.75 17.65 -0.74
CA LEU A 61 1.26 18.21 -1.99
C LEU A 61 0.97 19.71 -1.89
N VAL A 62 0.35 20.16 -0.80
CA VAL A 62 0.06 21.59 -0.57
C VAL A 62 1.36 22.39 -0.44
N VAL A 63 2.33 21.90 0.35
CA VAL A 63 3.64 22.53 0.50
C VAL A 63 4.37 22.56 -0.84
N LEU A 64 4.33 21.47 -1.60
CA LEU A 64 4.94 21.37 -2.91
C LEU A 64 4.31 22.35 -3.91
N LEU A 65 2.99 22.52 -3.87
CA LEU A 65 2.27 23.50 -4.69
C LEU A 65 2.73 24.94 -4.41
N TYR A 66 2.98 25.26 -3.14
CA TYR A 66 3.45 26.56 -2.73
C TYR A 66 4.90 26.83 -3.15
N ILE A 67 5.77 25.82 -3.05
CA ILE A 67 7.19 25.95 -3.39
C ILE A 67 7.41 25.91 -4.90
N ASN A 68 6.80 24.93 -5.57
CA ASN A 68 6.98 24.67 -7.00
C ASN A 68 5.73 24.03 -7.59
N TRP A 69 4.86 24.85 -8.18
CA TRP A 69 3.61 24.40 -8.77
C TRP A 69 3.79 23.34 -9.88
N ALA A 70 4.88 23.45 -10.67
CA ALA A 70 5.18 22.48 -11.73
C ALA A 70 5.55 21.11 -11.14
N ALA A 71 6.39 21.05 -10.10
CA ALA A 71 6.71 19.83 -9.42
C ALA A 71 5.48 19.20 -8.74
N SER A 72 4.56 20.02 -8.21
CA SER A 72 3.30 19.54 -7.63
C SER A 72 2.41 18.84 -8.65
N ILE A 73 2.23 19.43 -9.83
CA ILE A 73 1.44 18.83 -10.92
C ILE A 73 2.08 17.52 -11.39
N ILE A 74 3.39 17.51 -11.62
CA ILE A 74 4.11 16.29 -12.00
C ILE A 74 3.90 15.20 -10.97
N THR A 75 4.09 15.52 -9.69
CA THR A 75 3.89 14.56 -8.59
C THR A 75 2.48 14.02 -8.56
N ALA A 76 1.46 14.87 -8.71
CA ALA A 76 0.06 14.46 -8.74
C ALA A 76 -0.24 13.49 -9.90
N ILE A 77 0.32 13.75 -11.08
CA ILE A 77 0.19 12.86 -12.24
C ILE A 77 0.83 11.49 -11.94
N PHE A 78 2.06 11.48 -11.38
CA PHE A 78 2.72 10.22 -11.02
C PHE A 78 1.98 9.45 -9.92
N MET A 79 1.38 10.14 -8.95
CA MET A 79 0.52 9.52 -7.94
C MET A 79 -0.72 8.87 -8.56
N LEU A 80 -1.36 9.53 -9.53
CA LEU A 80 -2.49 8.96 -10.27
C LEU A 80 -2.07 7.75 -11.10
N ILE A 81 -0.94 7.82 -11.80
CA ILE A 81 -0.39 6.68 -12.55
C ILE A 81 -0.12 5.51 -11.61
N MET A 82 0.52 5.76 -10.47
CA MET A 82 0.80 4.75 -9.46
C MET A 82 -0.48 4.08 -8.94
N TYR A 83 -1.47 4.89 -8.56
CA TYR A 83 -2.77 4.40 -8.11
C TYR A 83 -3.47 3.56 -9.19
N PHE A 84 -3.45 4.03 -10.43
CA PHE A 84 -4.05 3.34 -11.57
C PHE A 84 -3.35 2.03 -11.87
N LEU A 85 -2.01 1.98 -11.89
CA LEU A 85 -1.23 0.76 -12.12
C LEU A 85 -1.50 -0.30 -11.06
N ILE A 86 -1.55 0.08 -9.79
CA ILE A 86 -1.85 -0.85 -8.70
C ILE A 86 -3.29 -1.35 -8.79
N THR A 87 -4.25 -0.49 -9.15
CA THR A 87 -5.67 -0.84 -9.24
C THR A 87 -6.01 -1.63 -10.52
N TRP A 88 -5.41 -1.31 -11.67
CA TRP A 88 -5.68 -1.97 -12.95
C TRP A 88 -5.19 -3.42 -12.98
N LYS A 89 -4.00 -3.68 -12.46
CA LYS A 89 -3.44 -5.04 -12.40
C LYS A 89 -4.07 -5.95 -11.33
N ARG A 90 -5.23 -5.62 -10.83
CA ARG A 90 -5.99 -6.36 -9.81
C ARG A 90 -6.28 -7.82 -10.17
N ASN A 91 -6.21 -8.21 -11.46
CA ASN A 91 -6.46 -9.57 -11.94
C ASN A 91 -5.23 -10.49 -11.96
N VAL A 92 -4.04 -9.94 -11.68
CA VAL A 92 -2.79 -10.72 -11.60
C VAL A 92 -2.27 -10.57 -10.17
N SER A 93 -2.13 -11.68 -9.46
CA SER A 93 -1.51 -11.72 -8.12
C SER A 93 -0.09 -11.17 -8.21
N MET A 94 0.07 -9.87 -7.99
CA MET A 94 1.39 -9.25 -7.95
C MET A 94 2.13 -9.66 -6.70
N THR A 95 3.31 -10.22 -6.88
CA THR A 95 4.26 -10.45 -5.79
C THR A 95 4.65 -9.11 -5.18
N GLN A 96 4.85 -9.05 -3.87
CA GLN A 96 5.32 -7.83 -3.17
C GLN A 96 6.59 -7.22 -3.80
N GLU A 97 7.47 -8.05 -4.35
CA GLU A 97 8.64 -7.63 -5.11
C GLU A 97 8.30 -6.80 -6.35
N THR A 98 7.30 -7.22 -7.13
CA THR A 98 6.90 -6.50 -8.35
C THR A 98 6.32 -5.13 -8.01
N GLN A 99 5.56 -5.01 -6.94
CA GLN A 99 5.04 -3.71 -6.48
C GLN A 99 6.16 -2.78 -6.03
N SER A 100 7.17 -3.30 -5.31
CA SER A 100 8.31 -2.52 -4.87
C SER A 100 9.17 -2.04 -6.06
N ASN A 101 9.37 -2.89 -7.07
CA ASN A 101 10.14 -2.53 -8.27
C ASN A 101 9.44 -1.43 -9.09
N ILE A 102 8.11 -1.49 -9.21
CA ILE A 102 7.32 -0.44 -9.88
C ILE A 102 7.43 0.88 -9.11
N GLU A 103 7.37 0.85 -7.78
CA GLU A 103 7.52 2.03 -6.94
C GLU A 103 8.89 2.70 -7.13
N ILE A 104 9.96 1.91 -7.10
CA ILE A 104 11.34 2.39 -7.31
C ILE A 104 11.48 3.00 -8.71
N PHE A 105 10.98 2.31 -9.73
CA PHE A 105 11.03 2.78 -11.12
C PHE A 105 10.27 4.10 -11.31
N LEU A 106 9.03 4.19 -10.83
CA LEU A 106 8.23 5.41 -10.93
C LEU A 106 8.84 6.57 -10.16
N ASN A 107 9.42 6.31 -8.97
CA ASN A 107 10.11 7.33 -8.19
C ASN A 107 11.35 7.86 -8.93
N GLY A 108 12.15 6.98 -9.52
CA GLY A 108 13.30 7.37 -10.32
C GLY A 108 12.92 8.19 -11.54
N LEU A 109 11.87 7.77 -12.27
CA LEU A 109 11.38 8.47 -13.46
C LEU A 109 10.82 9.85 -13.09
N MET A 110 10.01 9.93 -12.01
CA MET A 110 9.51 11.20 -11.47
C MET A 110 10.65 12.16 -11.09
N THR A 111 11.70 11.66 -10.44
CA THR A 111 12.89 12.45 -10.09
C THR A 111 13.55 13.06 -11.32
N ILE A 112 13.75 12.27 -12.39
CA ILE A 112 14.34 12.76 -13.65
C ILE A 112 13.48 13.88 -14.25
N VAL A 113 12.14 13.71 -14.28
CA VAL A 113 11.24 14.71 -14.84
C VAL A 113 11.24 15.97 -13.99
N ILE A 114 11.15 15.89 -12.66
CA ILE A 114 11.20 17.04 -11.76
C ILE A 114 12.52 17.80 -11.89
N MET A 115 13.65 17.09 -11.94
CA MET A 115 14.97 17.70 -12.10
C MET A 115 15.13 18.38 -13.46
N SER A 116 14.63 17.75 -14.53
CA SER A 116 14.70 18.34 -15.87
C SER A 116 13.87 19.64 -15.98
N VAL A 117 12.62 19.60 -15.53
CA VAL A 117 11.75 20.79 -15.53
C VAL A 117 12.27 21.85 -14.55
N GLY A 118 12.71 21.46 -13.37
CA GLY A 118 13.27 22.38 -12.39
C GLY A 118 14.57 23.05 -12.88
N ALA A 119 15.43 22.34 -13.60
CA ALA A 119 16.63 22.92 -14.20
C ALA A 119 16.29 24.04 -15.20
N THR A 120 15.26 23.87 -16.04
CA THR A 120 14.79 24.93 -16.93
C THR A 120 14.27 26.15 -16.18
N MET A 121 13.58 25.94 -15.06
CA MET A 121 13.08 27.01 -14.19
C MET A 121 14.22 27.75 -13.47
N ILE A 122 15.29 27.05 -13.09
CA ILE A 122 16.49 27.69 -12.51
C ILE A 122 17.18 28.57 -13.56
N ILE A 123 17.37 28.07 -14.79
CA ILE A 123 17.97 28.84 -15.90
C ILE A 123 17.12 30.09 -16.20
N ALA A 124 15.79 29.98 -16.10
CA ALA A 124 14.87 31.10 -16.24
C ALA A 124 14.86 32.06 -15.03
N GLY A 125 15.61 31.77 -13.98
CA GLY A 125 15.68 32.58 -12.75
C GLY A 125 14.41 32.55 -11.88
N THR A 126 13.50 31.61 -12.12
CA THR A 126 12.20 31.52 -11.39
C THR A 126 12.22 30.55 -10.22
N LEU A 127 13.27 29.73 -10.12
CA LEU A 127 13.42 28.73 -9.04
C LEU A 127 14.85 28.70 -8.53
N ASP A 128 15.04 28.52 -7.22
CA ASP A 128 16.32 28.27 -6.59
C ASP A 128 16.68 26.78 -6.58
N VAL A 129 17.97 26.46 -6.64
CA VAL A 129 18.50 25.09 -6.59
C VAL A 129 18.07 24.39 -5.29
N GLY A 130 18.09 25.10 -4.14
CA GLY A 130 17.66 24.54 -2.86
C GLY A 130 16.18 24.16 -2.86
N LEU A 131 15.33 25.00 -3.46
CA LEU A 131 13.91 24.72 -3.61
C LEU A 131 13.65 23.54 -4.55
N LEU A 132 14.45 23.36 -5.60
CA LEU A 132 14.35 22.20 -6.49
C LEU A 132 14.67 20.90 -5.75
N ILE A 133 15.75 20.86 -4.98
CA ILE A 133 16.12 19.68 -4.18
C ILE A 133 15.04 19.38 -3.15
N GLY A 134 14.57 20.40 -2.42
CA GLY A 134 13.46 20.28 -1.48
C GLY A 134 12.18 19.73 -2.12
N SER A 135 11.82 20.24 -3.29
CA SER A 135 10.66 19.78 -4.08
C SER A 135 10.78 18.30 -4.44
N ASN A 136 11.95 17.85 -4.87
CA ASN A 136 12.17 16.45 -5.22
C ASN A 136 12.03 15.52 -4.01
N ILE A 137 12.55 15.91 -2.84
CA ILE A 137 12.42 15.15 -1.59
C ILE A 137 10.94 15.05 -1.18
N LEU A 138 10.20 16.16 -1.22
CA LEU A 138 8.77 16.18 -0.88
C LEU A 138 7.94 15.34 -1.85
N ALA A 139 8.23 15.42 -3.15
CA ALA A 139 7.58 14.62 -4.18
C ALA A 139 7.80 13.12 -3.96
N ALA A 140 9.03 12.70 -3.67
CA ALA A 140 9.35 11.31 -3.36
C ALA A 140 8.58 10.81 -2.11
N ARG A 141 8.47 11.63 -1.07
CA ARG A 141 7.70 11.31 0.13
C ARG A 141 6.21 11.18 -0.14
N ALA A 142 5.64 12.07 -0.95
CA ALA A 142 4.24 12.00 -1.36
C ALA A 142 3.94 10.71 -2.15
N LEU A 143 4.81 10.33 -3.10
CA LEU A 143 4.66 9.11 -3.87
C LEU A 143 4.75 7.85 -2.99
N GLN A 144 5.72 7.79 -2.06
CA GLN A 144 5.85 6.69 -1.10
C GLN A 144 4.60 6.55 -0.20
N GLY A 145 4.03 7.66 0.25
CA GLY A 145 2.78 7.66 1.02
C GLY A 145 1.61 7.06 0.23
N THR A 146 1.49 7.40 -1.05
CA THR A 146 0.47 6.86 -1.95
C THR A 146 0.66 5.34 -2.18
N SER A 147 1.90 4.88 -2.35
CA SER A 147 2.20 3.46 -2.48
C SER A 147 1.79 2.68 -1.22
N LYS A 148 2.12 3.17 -0.04
CA LYS A 148 1.71 2.57 1.24
C LYS A 148 0.18 2.48 1.35
N TYR A 149 -0.54 3.52 0.95
CA TYR A 149 -2.00 3.55 0.96
C TYR A 149 -2.60 2.50 0.02
N ALA A 150 -2.09 2.41 -1.21
CA ALA A 150 -2.55 1.42 -2.17
C ALA A 150 -2.31 -0.03 -1.69
N LYS A 151 -1.13 -0.30 -1.10
CA LYS A 151 -0.80 -1.59 -0.48
C LYS A 151 -1.72 -1.91 0.71
N ALA A 152 -2.08 -0.91 1.51
CA ALA A 152 -2.98 -1.08 2.64
C ALA A 152 -4.41 -1.45 2.21
N ILE A 153 -4.95 -0.82 1.16
CA ILE A 153 -6.26 -1.17 0.60
C ILE A 153 -6.27 -2.61 0.09
N GLU A 154 -5.23 -3.01 -0.64
CA GLU A 154 -5.11 -4.37 -1.16
C GLU A 154 -5.07 -5.40 -0.03
N PHE A 155 -4.30 -5.12 1.01
CA PHE A 155 -4.22 -5.97 2.19
C PHE A 155 -5.57 -6.07 2.92
N LEU A 156 -6.33 -4.98 3.05
CA LEU A 156 -7.66 -5.01 3.66
C LEU A 156 -8.62 -5.92 2.87
N LYS A 157 -8.56 -5.89 1.54
CA LYS A 157 -9.36 -6.77 0.69
C LYS A 157 -8.98 -8.24 0.85
N GLN A 158 -7.69 -8.54 0.86
CA GLN A 158 -7.20 -9.91 1.09
C GLN A 158 -7.63 -10.42 2.48
N ARG A 159 -7.63 -9.55 3.48
CA ARG A 159 -8.14 -9.85 4.81
C ARG A 159 -9.62 -10.27 4.76
N ASP A 160 -10.45 -9.47 4.12
CA ASP A 160 -11.89 -9.72 4.09
C ASP A 160 -12.21 -11.04 3.36
N GLN A 161 -11.44 -11.37 2.32
CA GLN A 161 -11.52 -12.67 1.65
C GLN A 161 -11.10 -13.82 2.57
N ALA A 162 -9.96 -13.69 3.27
CA ALA A 162 -9.48 -14.71 4.20
C ALA A 162 -10.46 -14.94 5.38
N VAL A 163 -11.04 -13.87 5.91
CA VAL A 163 -12.07 -13.97 6.96
C VAL A 163 -13.32 -14.67 6.41
N GLY A 164 -13.76 -14.31 5.19
CA GLY A 164 -14.91 -14.95 4.53
C GLY A 164 -14.70 -16.46 4.33
N GLU A 165 -13.51 -16.89 3.88
CA GLU A 165 -13.19 -18.31 3.72
C GLU A 165 -13.24 -19.07 5.06
N ILE A 166 -12.70 -18.48 6.14
CA ILE A 166 -12.73 -19.09 7.47
C ILE A 166 -14.17 -19.16 8.03
N VAL A 167 -14.94 -18.08 7.89
CA VAL A 167 -16.34 -18.04 8.35
C VAL A 167 -17.18 -19.09 7.62
N ASN A 168 -17.07 -19.17 6.29
CA ASN A 168 -17.76 -20.18 5.49
C ASN A 168 -17.37 -21.60 5.90
N TYR A 169 -16.10 -21.86 6.17
CA TYR A 169 -15.63 -23.17 6.65
C TYR A 169 -16.20 -23.51 8.04
N VAL A 170 -16.29 -22.52 8.93
CA VAL A 170 -16.84 -22.72 10.28
C VAL A 170 -18.37 -22.93 10.25
N GLN A 171 -19.09 -22.32 9.29
CA GLN A 171 -20.55 -22.39 9.17
C GLN A 171 -21.02 -23.60 8.33
N SER A 172 -20.22 -24.06 7.35
CA SER A 172 -20.63 -25.14 6.43
C SER A 172 -20.57 -26.55 7.04
N LYS A 173 -20.27 -26.66 8.34
CA LYS A 173 -20.27 -27.89 9.15
C LYS A 173 -20.87 -27.61 10.53
#